data_fede4c5b46886514243fe60b2edf5d4f
#
_entry.id   fede4c5b46886514243fe60b2edf5d4f
#
_cell.length_a   1.000
_cell.length_b   1.000
_cell.length_c   1.000
_cell.angle_alpha   90.00
_cell.angle_beta   90.00
_cell.angle_gamma   90.00
#
_symmetry.space_group_name_H-M   'P 1'
#
loop_
_entity.id
_entity.type
_entity.pdbx_description
1 polymer ?
#
loop_
_entity_poly.entity_id
_entity_poly.type
_entity_poly.pdbx_seq_one_letter_code
_entity_poly.pdbx_strand_id
1 'polypeptide(L)'
;MEIKKRVDIPENRQVRLTVTVDRGTWQDALMHCYNGIKSLCPVEGEPTREKIEAAYGSDFLYQEAVNETYPQALVEAIGREDIAIAGTPTLTVESIGPDGFTFTALIDLYPEVKLGQYKGLSAVYPEAELSEEDTQAALEEYARAHMTAEHPDRAAMGDEVVLDFEGFVDGVAFEGGKGEHYP
;
A
#
# COMPACT_ATOMS: atom_id res chain seq x y z
N MET A 1 10.42 -30.76 -3.99
CA MET A 1 10.99 -29.70 -3.14
C MET A 1 11.25 -30.19 -1.72
N GLU A 2 12.18 -29.57 -1.01
CA GLU A 2 12.58 -29.91 0.36
C GLU A 2 12.53 -28.69 1.27
N ILE A 3 11.91 -28.84 2.46
CA ILE A 3 11.95 -27.83 3.51
C ILE A 3 13.20 -28.08 4.33
N LYS A 4 14.20 -27.20 4.22
CA LYS A 4 15.48 -27.37 4.92
C LYS A 4 15.44 -26.90 6.36
N LYS A 5 14.66 -25.86 6.65
CA LYS A 5 14.64 -25.25 7.97
C LYS A 5 13.33 -24.51 8.22
N ARG A 6 12.76 -24.74 9.41
CA ARG A 6 11.69 -23.94 9.99
C ARG A 6 12.21 -23.25 11.25
N VAL A 7 11.95 -21.97 11.39
CA VAL A 7 12.28 -21.18 12.58
C VAL A 7 11.06 -20.38 12.97
N ASP A 8 10.47 -20.71 14.11
CA ASP A 8 9.37 -19.94 14.68
C ASP A 8 9.93 -18.70 15.38
N ILE A 9 9.32 -17.55 15.14
CA ILE A 9 9.68 -16.23 15.71
C ILE A 9 8.47 -15.73 16.50
N PRO A 10 8.27 -16.23 17.73
CA PRO A 10 7.05 -15.97 18.50
C PRO A 10 6.87 -14.48 18.87
N GLU A 11 7.96 -13.74 19.04
CA GLU A 11 7.96 -12.32 19.38
C GLU A 11 7.21 -11.48 18.35
N ASN A 12 7.37 -11.84 17.07
CA ASN A 12 6.73 -11.15 15.94
C ASN A 12 5.54 -11.91 15.38
N ARG A 13 5.20 -13.09 15.93
CA ARG A 13 4.20 -14.02 15.36
C ARG A 13 4.51 -14.36 13.90
N GLN A 14 5.75 -14.72 13.66
CA GLN A 14 6.25 -15.03 12.33
C GLN A 14 6.87 -16.43 12.32
N VAL A 15 6.87 -17.03 11.14
CA VAL A 15 7.62 -18.24 10.83
C VAL A 15 8.53 -17.96 9.65
N ARG A 16 9.76 -18.40 9.76
CA ARG A 16 10.73 -18.39 8.67
C ARG A 16 10.91 -19.80 8.14
N LEU A 17 10.58 -19.98 6.86
CA LEU A 17 10.82 -21.24 6.15
C LEU A 17 11.94 -21.09 5.16
N THR A 18 12.93 -21.97 5.19
CA THR A 18 13.94 -22.10 4.15
C THR A 18 13.59 -23.32 3.29
N VAL A 19 13.33 -23.09 2.02
CA VAL A 19 12.86 -24.08 1.06
C VAL A 19 13.85 -24.18 -0.08
N THR A 20 14.18 -25.42 -0.47
CA THR A 20 14.99 -25.71 -1.64
C THR A 20 14.12 -26.40 -2.67
N VAL A 21 14.13 -25.88 -3.89
CA VAL A 21 13.53 -26.51 -5.04
C VAL A 21 14.52 -27.53 -5.61
N ASP A 22 14.06 -28.76 -5.78
CA ASP A 22 14.91 -29.85 -6.25
C ASP A 22 15.25 -29.69 -7.75
N ARG A 23 16.32 -30.39 -8.15
CA ARG A 23 16.86 -30.31 -9.50
C ARG A 23 15.84 -30.66 -10.59
N GLY A 24 14.96 -31.65 -10.35
CA GLY A 24 13.97 -32.07 -11.36
C GLY A 24 12.99 -30.95 -11.65
N THR A 25 12.32 -30.44 -10.62
CA THR A 25 11.36 -29.33 -10.72
C THR A 25 12.03 -28.08 -11.33
N TRP A 26 13.27 -27.81 -10.94
CA TRP A 26 14.03 -26.68 -11.45
C TRP A 26 14.36 -26.79 -12.94
N GLN A 27 14.82 -27.96 -13.40
CA GLN A 27 15.14 -28.17 -14.82
C GLN A 27 13.88 -28.11 -15.69
N ASP A 28 12.75 -28.63 -15.23
CA ASP A 28 11.48 -28.55 -15.94
C ASP A 28 11.04 -27.09 -16.11
N ALA A 29 11.14 -26.27 -15.06
CA ALA A 29 10.84 -24.84 -15.13
C ALA A 29 11.78 -24.09 -16.08
N LEU A 30 13.08 -24.34 -15.99
CA LEU A 30 14.06 -23.75 -16.92
C LEU A 30 13.74 -24.10 -18.37
N MET A 31 13.35 -25.34 -18.64
CA MET A 31 12.98 -25.77 -19.99
C MET A 31 11.68 -25.12 -20.45
N HIS A 32 10.70 -24.97 -19.56
CA HIS A 32 9.45 -24.29 -19.84
C HIS A 32 9.69 -22.81 -20.16
N CYS A 33 10.43 -22.10 -19.32
CA CYS A 33 10.82 -20.70 -19.56
C CYS A 33 11.58 -20.54 -20.87
N TYR A 34 12.58 -21.40 -21.13
CA TYR A 34 13.32 -21.40 -22.39
C TYR A 34 12.38 -21.54 -23.60
N ASN A 35 11.46 -22.51 -23.57
CA ASN A 35 10.50 -22.73 -24.66
C ASN A 35 9.55 -21.54 -24.86
N GLY A 36 9.18 -20.86 -23.80
CA GLY A 36 8.34 -19.65 -23.85
C GLY A 36 9.04 -18.46 -24.49
N ILE A 37 10.32 -18.26 -24.18
CA ILE A 37 11.06 -17.06 -24.61
C ILE A 37 11.86 -17.24 -25.90
N LYS A 38 12.17 -18.47 -26.31
CA LYS A 38 13.01 -18.73 -27.50
C LYS A 38 12.54 -18.05 -28.79
N SER A 39 11.22 -17.85 -28.92
CA SER A 39 10.64 -17.15 -30.07
C SER A 39 10.67 -15.63 -29.93
N LEU A 40 10.89 -15.10 -28.71
CA LEU A 40 10.93 -13.67 -28.39
C LEU A 40 12.36 -13.13 -28.37
N CYS A 41 13.36 -14.03 -28.22
CA CYS A 41 14.76 -13.64 -28.14
C CYS A 41 15.41 -13.73 -29.54
N PRO A 42 15.71 -12.60 -30.22
CA PRO A 42 16.37 -12.61 -31.51
C PRO A 42 17.84 -12.99 -31.34
N VAL A 43 18.19 -14.22 -31.74
CA VAL A 43 19.57 -14.73 -31.82
C VAL A 43 19.85 -15.19 -33.24
N GLU A 44 21.12 -15.09 -33.67
CA GLU A 44 21.51 -15.56 -35.00
C GLU A 44 21.35 -17.09 -35.13
N GLY A 45 20.56 -17.54 -36.12
CA GLY A 45 20.27 -18.95 -36.40
C GLY A 45 19.26 -19.57 -35.45
N GLU A 46 19.36 -20.90 -35.27
CA GLU A 46 18.43 -21.61 -34.37
C GLU A 46 18.63 -21.17 -32.91
N PRO A 47 17.57 -20.73 -32.19
CA PRO A 47 17.68 -20.29 -30.81
C PRO A 47 17.90 -21.51 -29.91
N THR A 48 19.14 -21.75 -29.49
CA THR A 48 19.49 -22.73 -28.46
C THR A 48 19.60 -22.06 -27.11
N ARG A 49 19.46 -22.83 -26.03
CA ARG A 49 19.62 -22.32 -24.65
C ARG A 49 20.96 -21.61 -24.47
N GLU A 50 22.04 -22.23 -24.96
CA GLU A 50 23.40 -21.68 -24.84
C GLU A 50 23.55 -20.32 -25.55
N LYS A 51 22.91 -20.17 -26.73
CA LYS A 51 22.93 -18.87 -27.43
C LYS A 51 22.12 -17.80 -26.73
N ILE A 52 20.98 -18.17 -26.14
CA ILE A 52 20.17 -17.24 -25.37
C ILE A 52 20.89 -16.83 -24.09
N GLU A 53 21.48 -17.79 -23.37
CA GLU A 53 22.29 -17.52 -22.19
C GLU A 53 23.53 -16.66 -22.51
N ALA A 54 24.17 -16.87 -23.67
CA ALA A 54 25.30 -16.06 -24.11
C ALA A 54 24.89 -14.62 -24.50
N ALA A 55 23.69 -14.43 -25.04
CA ALA A 55 23.21 -13.12 -25.49
C ALA A 55 22.57 -12.30 -24.37
N TYR A 56 21.84 -12.94 -23.46
CA TYR A 56 21.03 -12.29 -22.43
C TYR A 56 21.50 -12.56 -20.99
N GLY A 57 22.45 -13.49 -20.81
CA GLY A 57 22.91 -13.96 -19.50
C GLY A 57 22.05 -15.11 -18.94
N SER A 58 22.71 -15.99 -18.16
CA SER A 58 22.02 -17.10 -17.45
C SER A 58 21.01 -16.57 -16.42
N ASP A 59 21.29 -15.41 -15.84
CA ASP A 59 20.48 -14.81 -14.78
C ASP A 59 19.05 -14.48 -15.27
N PHE A 60 18.89 -14.15 -16.54
CA PHE A 60 17.59 -13.88 -17.14
C PHE A 60 16.67 -15.10 -17.09
N LEU A 61 17.15 -16.27 -17.52
CA LEU A 61 16.39 -17.52 -17.46
C LEU A 61 16.13 -17.96 -16.03
N TYR A 62 17.08 -17.76 -15.14
CA TYR A 62 16.95 -18.13 -13.74
C TYR A 62 15.89 -17.29 -13.02
N GLN A 63 15.83 -15.99 -13.29
CA GLN A 63 14.80 -15.11 -12.71
C GLN A 63 13.39 -15.56 -13.14
N GLU A 64 13.19 -15.84 -14.42
CA GLU A 64 11.89 -16.32 -14.91
C GLU A 64 11.52 -17.67 -14.32
N ALA A 65 12.46 -18.61 -14.24
CA ALA A 65 12.22 -19.91 -13.65
C ALA A 65 11.93 -19.84 -12.14
N VAL A 66 12.56 -18.91 -11.40
CA VAL A 66 12.22 -18.63 -10.00
C VAL A 66 10.78 -18.12 -9.90
N ASN A 67 10.41 -17.11 -10.71
CA ASN A 67 9.06 -16.53 -10.69
C ASN A 67 7.97 -17.57 -10.98
N GLU A 68 8.27 -18.56 -11.83
CA GLU A 68 7.34 -19.65 -12.13
C GLU A 68 7.23 -20.67 -11.01
N THR A 69 8.34 -21.02 -10.36
CA THR A 69 8.38 -22.17 -9.44
C THR A 69 8.15 -21.81 -7.96
N TYR A 70 8.58 -20.60 -7.51
CA TYR A 70 8.48 -20.27 -6.09
C TYR A 70 7.04 -20.26 -5.54
N PRO A 71 5.99 -19.83 -6.28
CA PRO A 71 4.65 -19.79 -5.70
C PRO A 71 4.14 -21.18 -5.35
N GLN A 72 4.37 -22.15 -6.23
CA GLN A 72 3.95 -23.53 -6.00
C GLN A 72 4.76 -24.18 -4.86
N ALA A 73 6.07 -23.96 -4.84
CA ALA A 73 6.94 -24.46 -3.79
C ALA A 73 6.58 -23.87 -2.42
N LEU A 74 6.22 -22.59 -2.37
CA LEU A 74 5.79 -21.92 -1.15
C LEU A 74 4.45 -22.47 -0.64
N VAL A 75 3.44 -22.59 -1.52
CA VAL A 75 2.13 -23.16 -1.16
C VAL A 75 2.27 -24.57 -0.61
N GLU A 76 3.07 -25.40 -1.27
CA GLU A 76 3.32 -26.76 -0.82
C GLU A 76 4.06 -26.79 0.55
N ALA A 77 5.03 -25.89 0.76
CA ALA A 77 5.74 -25.78 2.03
C ALA A 77 4.82 -25.36 3.18
N ILE A 78 3.97 -24.37 2.94
CA ILE A 78 2.97 -23.88 3.90
C ILE A 78 1.98 -24.99 4.25
N GLY A 79 1.50 -25.74 3.25
CA GLY A 79 0.57 -26.84 3.46
C GLY A 79 1.18 -28.02 4.23
N ARG A 80 2.47 -28.34 3.99
CA ARG A 80 3.17 -29.42 4.73
C ARG A 80 3.41 -29.07 6.19
N GLU A 81 3.62 -27.79 6.49
CA GLU A 81 3.90 -27.30 7.84
C GLU A 81 2.63 -26.86 8.59
N ASP A 82 1.46 -26.96 7.95
CA ASP A 82 0.15 -26.56 8.50
C ASP A 82 0.16 -25.12 9.05
N ILE A 83 0.66 -24.19 8.24
CA ILE A 83 0.82 -22.78 8.63
C ILE A 83 -0.40 -21.97 8.18
N ALA A 84 -1.09 -21.32 9.13
CA ALA A 84 -2.13 -20.36 8.86
C ALA A 84 -1.53 -18.97 8.62
N ILE A 85 -1.46 -18.56 7.35
CA ILE A 85 -0.86 -17.29 6.93
C ILE A 85 -1.83 -16.12 7.10
N ALA A 86 -1.34 -15.01 7.65
CA ALA A 86 -2.13 -13.78 7.87
C ALA A 86 -1.94 -12.72 6.78
N GLY A 87 -0.97 -12.88 5.89
CA GLY A 87 -0.65 -11.91 4.85
C GLY A 87 0.21 -12.49 3.74
N THR A 88 0.74 -11.65 2.88
CA THR A 88 1.66 -12.05 1.81
C THR A 88 3.06 -12.28 2.39
N PRO A 89 3.63 -13.48 2.25
CA PRO A 89 4.98 -13.78 2.74
C PRO A 89 6.04 -12.91 2.07
N THR A 90 7.05 -12.50 2.84
CA THR A 90 8.24 -11.85 2.31
C THR A 90 9.27 -12.90 1.89
N LEU A 91 9.74 -12.83 0.65
CA LEU A 91 10.65 -13.81 0.06
C LEU A 91 12.05 -13.23 -0.11
N THR A 92 13.05 -14.06 0.17
CA THR A 92 14.45 -13.76 -0.08
C THR A 92 15.10 -14.97 -0.74
N VAL A 93 15.64 -14.80 -1.93
CA VAL A 93 16.42 -15.86 -2.60
C VAL A 93 17.81 -15.90 -1.97
N GLU A 94 18.19 -17.04 -1.41
CA GLU A 94 19.50 -17.24 -0.76
C GLU A 94 20.56 -17.73 -1.73
N SER A 95 20.17 -18.63 -2.62
CA SER A 95 21.06 -19.17 -3.65
C SER A 95 20.28 -19.61 -4.87
N ILE A 96 20.89 -19.42 -6.03
CA ILE A 96 20.37 -19.82 -7.32
C ILE A 96 21.50 -20.40 -8.15
N GLY A 97 21.24 -21.49 -8.87
CA GLY A 97 22.24 -22.16 -9.69
C GLY A 97 21.65 -23.18 -10.65
N PRO A 98 22.49 -23.89 -11.41
CA PRO A 98 22.04 -24.84 -12.42
C PRO A 98 21.25 -26.02 -11.87
N ASP A 99 21.43 -26.37 -10.62
CA ASP A 99 20.84 -27.56 -9.99
C ASP A 99 19.61 -27.26 -9.12
N GLY A 100 19.23 -25.98 -8.97
CA GLY A 100 18.09 -25.56 -8.17
C GLY A 100 18.29 -24.20 -7.53
N PHE A 101 17.33 -23.79 -6.72
CA PHE A 101 17.44 -22.59 -5.92
C PHE A 101 16.91 -22.81 -4.51
N THR A 102 17.40 -21.99 -3.60
CA THR A 102 16.96 -21.96 -2.22
C THR A 102 16.45 -20.58 -1.90
N PHE A 103 15.27 -20.50 -1.29
CA PHE A 103 14.69 -19.26 -0.81
C PHE A 103 14.25 -19.36 0.63
N THR A 104 14.20 -18.24 1.29
CA THR A 104 13.62 -18.07 2.62
C THR A 104 12.34 -17.26 2.52
N ALA A 105 11.26 -17.79 3.09
CA ALA A 105 9.97 -17.13 3.24
C ALA A 105 9.77 -16.71 4.69
N LEU A 106 9.52 -15.44 4.93
CA LEU A 106 9.08 -14.90 6.21
C LEU A 106 7.56 -14.74 6.15
N ILE A 107 6.86 -15.44 7.04
CA ILE A 107 5.41 -15.62 7.01
C ILE A 107 4.81 -15.07 8.28
N ASP A 108 3.87 -14.14 8.17
CA ASP A 108 3.08 -13.63 9.29
C ASP A 108 1.96 -14.62 9.64
N LEU A 109 1.78 -14.87 10.93
CA LEU A 109 0.77 -15.80 11.45
C LEU A 109 -0.44 -15.05 12.00
N TYR A 110 -1.61 -15.65 11.87
CA TYR A 110 -2.78 -15.14 12.58
C TYR A 110 -2.55 -15.12 14.10
N PRO A 111 -2.98 -14.05 14.77
CA PRO A 111 -2.91 -14.01 16.22
C PRO A 111 -3.89 -14.99 16.85
N GLU A 112 -3.47 -15.67 17.89
CA GLU A 112 -4.41 -16.36 18.78
C GLU A 112 -5.29 -15.34 19.50
N VAL A 113 -6.58 -15.40 19.27
CA VAL A 113 -7.55 -14.53 19.91
C VAL A 113 -8.13 -15.21 21.15
N LYS A 114 -7.84 -14.68 22.32
CA LYS A 114 -8.52 -15.08 23.57
C LYS A 114 -9.63 -14.09 23.83
N LEU A 115 -10.86 -14.55 23.68
CA LEU A 115 -12.03 -13.72 23.98
C LEU A 115 -12.08 -13.48 25.49
N GLY A 116 -12.19 -12.21 25.89
CA GLY A 116 -12.54 -11.82 27.26
C GLY A 116 -14.04 -12.01 27.51
N GLN A 117 -14.54 -11.42 28.60
CA GLN A 117 -15.97 -11.40 28.87
C GLN A 117 -16.67 -10.51 27.84
N TYR A 118 -17.39 -11.11 26.90
CA TYR A 118 -18.12 -10.41 25.83
C TYR A 118 -19.64 -10.56 25.93
N LYS A 119 -20.11 -11.37 26.91
CA LYS A 119 -21.53 -11.53 27.22
C LYS A 119 -21.85 -10.87 28.56
N GLY A 120 -23.03 -10.27 28.64
CA GLY A 120 -23.47 -9.60 29.86
C GLY A 120 -22.74 -8.29 30.15
N LEU A 121 -22.20 -7.65 29.14
CA LEU A 121 -21.64 -6.31 29.24
C LEU A 121 -22.78 -5.31 29.42
N SER A 122 -22.62 -4.39 30.38
CA SER A 122 -23.48 -3.22 30.53
C SER A 122 -22.69 -1.97 30.19
N ALA A 123 -23.29 -1.11 29.41
CA ALA A 123 -22.73 0.21 29.10
C ALA A 123 -23.71 1.27 29.55
N VAL A 124 -23.19 2.34 30.12
CA VAL A 124 -24.00 3.54 30.41
C VAL A 124 -24.04 4.35 29.12
N TYR A 125 -25.24 4.55 28.61
CA TYR A 125 -25.46 5.46 27.50
C TYR A 125 -25.52 6.88 28.05
N PRO A 126 -24.58 7.76 27.75
CA PRO A 126 -24.66 9.14 28.21
C PRO A 126 -25.84 9.83 27.51
N GLU A 127 -26.78 10.38 28.31
CA GLU A 127 -27.74 11.31 27.75
C GLU A 127 -27.01 12.57 27.32
N ALA A 128 -27.23 12.98 26.07
CA ALA A 128 -26.71 14.24 25.59
C ALA A 128 -27.52 15.38 26.23
N GLU A 129 -26.92 16.09 27.15
CA GLU A 129 -27.50 17.33 27.70
C GLU A 129 -27.08 18.48 26.78
N LEU A 130 -28.09 19.15 26.21
CA LEU A 130 -27.86 20.39 25.45
C LEU A 130 -27.69 21.53 26.42
N SER A 131 -26.56 22.20 26.37
CA SER A 131 -26.33 23.43 27.14
C SER A 131 -27.04 24.61 26.49
N GLU A 132 -27.28 25.66 27.27
CA GLU A 132 -27.79 26.93 26.72
C GLU A 132 -26.81 27.51 25.69
N GLU A 133 -25.51 27.28 25.87
CA GLU A 133 -24.44 27.71 24.97
C GLU A 133 -24.50 27.02 23.63
N ASP A 134 -24.76 25.68 23.60
CA ASP A 134 -24.93 24.92 22.37
C ASP A 134 -26.18 25.38 21.59
N THR A 135 -27.26 25.69 22.33
CA THR A 135 -28.50 26.17 21.73
C THR A 135 -28.30 27.56 21.14
N GLN A 136 -27.57 28.45 21.83
CA GLN A 136 -27.26 29.79 21.34
C GLN A 136 -26.36 29.74 20.08
N ALA A 137 -25.34 28.90 20.10
CA ALA A 137 -24.46 28.71 18.96
C ALA A 137 -25.21 28.20 17.71
N ALA A 138 -26.14 27.25 17.91
CA ALA A 138 -26.96 26.73 16.83
C ALA A 138 -27.93 27.81 16.27
N LEU A 139 -28.48 28.67 17.12
CA LEU A 139 -29.32 29.80 16.72
C LEU A 139 -28.53 30.84 15.91
N GLU A 140 -27.29 31.14 16.33
CA GLU A 140 -26.42 32.06 15.61
C GLU A 140 -26.03 31.52 14.24
N GLU A 141 -25.71 30.23 14.15
CA GLU A 141 -25.43 29.59 12.88
C GLU A 141 -26.65 29.59 11.94
N TYR A 142 -27.82 29.27 12.48
CA TYR A 142 -29.08 29.34 11.74
C TYR A 142 -29.38 30.75 11.26
N ALA A 143 -29.21 31.75 12.11
CA ALA A 143 -29.41 33.17 11.76
C ALA A 143 -28.47 33.60 10.63
N ARG A 144 -27.20 33.20 10.72
CA ARG A 144 -26.19 33.49 9.70
C ARG A 144 -26.54 32.88 8.34
N ALA A 145 -27.01 31.61 8.35
CA ALA A 145 -27.40 30.91 7.12
C ALA A 145 -28.65 31.50 6.45
N HIS A 146 -29.48 32.24 7.22
CA HIS A 146 -30.75 32.82 6.73
C HIS A 146 -30.71 34.36 6.73
N MET A 147 -29.54 34.97 6.83
CA MET A 147 -29.38 36.41 6.73
C MET A 147 -29.83 36.91 5.33
N THR A 148 -30.60 37.97 5.31
CA THR A 148 -30.93 38.69 4.09
C THR A 148 -30.04 39.92 4.02
N ALA A 149 -29.31 40.10 2.94
CA ALA A 149 -28.48 41.29 2.76
C ALA A 149 -29.39 42.50 2.50
N GLU A 150 -29.28 43.52 3.33
CA GLU A 150 -29.87 44.83 3.09
C GLU A 150 -28.76 45.78 2.62
N HIS A 151 -29.08 46.68 1.70
CA HIS A 151 -28.14 47.65 1.19
C HIS A 151 -28.52 49.06 1.70
N PRO A 152 -28.12 49.42 2.93
CA PRO A 152 -28.42 50.74 3.47
C PRO A 152 -27.59 51.83 2.74
N ASP A 153 -28.08 53.06 2.75
CA ASP A 153 -27.37 54.21 2.18
C ASP A 153 -26.06 54.57 2.91
N ARG A 154 -25.85 54.00 4.09
CA ARG A 154 -24.66 54.25 4.93
C ARG A 154 -24.31 53.00 5.69
N ALA A 155 -23.03 52.67 5.64
CA ALA A 155 -22.47 51.59 6.45
C ALA A 155 -22.39 51.97 7.91
N ALA A 156 -22.70 50.99 8.79
CA ALA A 156 -22.57 51.12 10.24
C ALA A 156 -21.49 50.12 10.76
N MET A 157 -21.14 50.28 12.03
CA MET A 157 -20.21 49.31 12.65
C MET A 157 -20.85 47.91 12.76
N GLY A 158 -20.22 46.96 12.15
CA GLY A 158 -20.67 45.55 12.08
C GLY A 158 -21.21 45.13 10.71
N ASP A 159 -21.34 46.09 9.77
CA ASP A 159 -21.73 45.80 8.40
C ASP A 159 -20.55 45.25 7.60
N GLU A 160 -20.84 44.36 6.69
CA GLU A 160 -19.89 43.91 5.66
C GLU A 160 -19.97 44.86 4.49
N VAL A 161 -18.84 45.45 4.12
CA VAL A 161 -18.78 46.44 3.05
C VAL A 161 -17.93 45.92 1.90
N VAL A 162 -18.44 46.09 0.68
CA VAL A 162 -17.67 45.84 -0.54
C VAL A 162 -17.13 47.19 -1.02
N LEU A 163 -15.81 47.28 -1.14
CA LEU A 163 -15.16 48.56 -1.49
C LEU A 163 -14.15 48.37 -2.62
N ASP A 164 -13.98 49.48 -3.33
CA ASP A 164 -12.88 49.64 -4.28
C ASP A 164 -11.80 50.49 -3.62
N PHE A 165 -10.56 50.09 -3.80
CA PHE A 165 -9.42 50.85 -3.26
C PHE A 165 -8.30 51.00 -4.28
N GLU A 166 -7.56 52.08 -4.18
CA GLU A 166 -6.36 52.33 -4.96
C GLU A 166 -5.30 52.96 -4.05
N GLY A 167 -4.15 52.33 -3.97
CA GLY A 167 -3.03 52.76 -3.15
C GLY A 167 -2.08 53.67 -3.91
N PHE A 168 -1.61 54.72 -3.25
CA PHE A 168 -0.66 55.69 -3.81
C PHE A 168 0.56 55.77 -2.86
N VAL A 169 1.76 55.84 -3.44
CA VAL A 169 3.00 56.17 -2.70
C VAL A 169 3.54 57.46 -3.35
N ASP A 170 3.72 58.48 -2.55
CA ASP A 170 4.13 59.81 -3.00
C ASP A 170 3.29 60.39 -4.15
N GLY A 171 2.00 60.07 -4.16
CA GLY A 171 1.04 60.56 -5.17
C GLY A 171 1.07 59.76 -6.50
N VAL A 172 1.79 58.66 -6.58
CA VAL A 172 1.85 57.76 -7.72
C VAL A 172 1.23 56.42 -7.37
N ALA A 173 0.25 55.96 -8.17
CA ALA A 173 -0.35 54.66 -8.01
C ALA A 173 0.69 53.56 -8.25
N PHE A 174 0.74 52.55 -7.40
CA PHE A 174 1.68 51.41 -7.53
C PHE A 174 0.99 50.13 -8.01
N GLU A 175 1.74 49.32 -8.73
CA GLU A 175 1.27 48.06 -9.28
C GLU A 175 0.92 47.06 -8.12
N GLY A 176 -0.29 46.53 -8.15
CA GLY A 176 -0.82 45.64 -7.08
C GLY A 176 -1.54 46.40 -5.97
N GLY A 177 -1.57 47.76 -5.97
CA GLY A 177 -2.26 48.58 -4.98
C GLY A 177 -3.72 48.85 -5.29
N LYS A 178 -4.32 48.26 -6.35
CA LYS A 178 -5.71 48.47 -6.75
C LYS A 178 -6.52 47.17 -6.55
N GLY A 179 -7.69 47.32 -5.91
CA GLY A 179 -8.67 46.25 -5.80
C GLY A 179 -10.06 46.80 -6.09
N GLU A 180 -10.84 46.02 -6.81
CA GLU A 180 -12.24 46.33 -7.12
C GLU A 180 -13.12 45.22 -6.53
N HIS A 181 -14.27 45.63 -5.95
CA HIS A 181 -15.24 44.71 -5.32
C HIS A 181 -14.62 43.84 -4.21
N TYR A 182 -13.76 44.43 -3.40
CA TYR A 182 -13.11 43.73 -2.29
C TYR A 182 -14.03 43.74 -1.06
N PRO A 183 -14.38 42.49 -0.51
CA PRO A 183 -15.24 42.38 0.67
C PRO A 183 -14.50 42.67 1.97
#